data_24423c38453b9040cab8503d5b3a8eca
#
_entry.id   24423c38453b9040cab8503d5b3a8eca
#
_cell.length_a   1.000
_cell.length_b   1.000
_cell.length_c   1.000
_cell.angle_alpha   90.00
_cell.angle_beta   90.00
_cell.angle_gamma   90.00
#
_symmetry.space_group_name_H-M   'P 1'
#
loop_
_entity.id
_entity.type
_entity.pdbx_description
1 polymer ?
#
loop_
_entity_poly.entity_id
_entity_poly.type
_entity_poly.pdbx_seq_one_letter_code
_entity_poly.pdbx_strand_id
1 'polypeptide(L)'
;MSLVVPEELQNLESNCGVFAVWMVLQHCEIDIAFDQLLEILGYGIEVGTFGIGLAVGLKRLGFDVAFHTDEDLDQHENEPALYQAAQSLNIQIQPALSYLELVNEVQQGAWVIVYYDTLDGVGNHSLIYDIDELEVQFFDSFEA
;
A
#
# COMPACT_ATOMS: atom_id res chain seq x y z
N MET A 1 -6.57 -8.75 20.30
CA MET A 1 -5.96 -7.43 20.51
C MET A 1 -6.64 -6.42 19.59
N SER A 2 -7.21 -5.38 20.14
CA SER A 2 -7.79 -4.33 19.31
C SER A 2 -6.70 -3.30 18.99
N LEU A 3 -6.61 -2.92 17.72
CA LEU A 3 -5.69 -1.89 17.26
C LEU A 3 -6.39 -0.53 17.35
N VAL A 4 -5.70 0.43 17.95
CA VAL A 4 -6.21 1.80 18.04
C VAL A 4 -5.54 2.64 16.96
N VAL A 5 -6.33 3.12 16.00
CA VAL A 5 -5.84 3.96 14.92
C VAL A 5 -5.52 5.36 15.45
N PRO A 6 -4.29 5.87 15.26
CA PRO A 6 -3.96 7.21 15.73
C PRO A 6 -4.89 8.28 15.14
N GLU A 7 -5.24 9.26 15.94
CA GLU A 7 -6.10 10.36 15.50
C GLU A 7 -5.50 11.11 14.31
N GLU A 8 -4.19 11.30 14.31
CA GLU A 8 -3.48 11.95 13.20
C GLU A 8 -3.72 11.21 11.88
N LEU A 9 -3.73 9.87 11.93
CA LEU A 9 -3.98 9.05 10.75
C LEU A 9 -5.44 9.12 10.32
N GLN A 10 -6.37 9.09 11.27
CA GLN A 10 -7.80 9.18 10.98
C GLN A 10 -8.17 10.49 10.30
N ASN A 11 -7.52 11.59 10.69
CA ASN A 11 -7.80 12.94 10.18
C ASN A 11 -6.98 13.31 8.96
N LEU A 12 -6.09 12.44 8.51
CA LEU A 12 -5.25 12.70 7.36
C LEU A 12 -6.06 12.55 6.08
N GLU A 13 -5.96 13.53 5.17
CA GLU A 13 -6.61 13.43 3.87
C GLU A 13 -5.91 12.40 3.00
N SER A 14 -6.66 11.67 2.17
CA SER A 14 -6.14 10.66 1.26
C SER A 14 -5.24 9.64 1.98
N ASN A 15 -5.74 9.12 3.09
CA ASN A 15 -4.94 8.35 4.03
C ASN A 15 -4.90 6.83 3.75
N CYS A 16 -5.56 6.34 2.71
CA CYS A 16 -5.74 4.89 2.52
C CYS A 16 -4.42 4.12 2.40
N GLY A 17 -3.46 4.64 1.63
CA GLY A 17 -2.16 3.99 1.48
C GLY A 17 -1.35 4.01 2.77
N VAL A 18 -1.36 5.13 3.47
CA VAL A 18 -0.68 5.26 4.76
C VAL A 18 -1.28 4.28 5.78
N PHE A 19 -2.61 4.19 5.82
CA PHE A 19 -3.31 3.27 6.71
C PHE A 19 -2.93 1.81 6.41
N ALA A 20 -2.89 1.43 5.13
CA ALA A 20 -2.53 0.07 4.74
C ALA A 20 -1.13 -0.31 5.24
N VAL A 21 -0.15 0.57 5.05
CA VAL A 21 1.21 0.33 5.55
C VAL A 21 1.24 0.34 7.08
N TRP A 22 0.53 1.28 7.72
CA TRP A 22 0.44 1.33 9.18
C TRP A 22 -0.06 0.00 9.74
N MET A 23 -1.09 -0.59 9.11
CA MET A 23 -1.61 -1.90 9.53
C MET A 23 -0.57 -3.00 9.43
N VAL A 24 0.20 -3.03 8.33
CA VAL A 24 1.29 -4.01 8.18
C VAL A 24 2.31 -3.84 9.32
N LEU A 25 2.69 -2.60 9.62
CA LEU A 25 3.66 -2.32 10.69
C LEU A 25 3.14 -2.76 12.05
N GLN A 26 1.84 -2.54 12.33
CA GLN A 26 1.24 -2.98 13.59
C GLN A 26 1.27 -4.51 13.73
N HIS A 27 0.95 -5.23 12.67
CA HIS A 27 0.98 -6.69 12.68
C HIS A 27 2.40 -7.25 12.78
N CYS A 28 3.39 -6.50 12.34
CA CYS A 28 4.80 -6.89 12.43
C CYS A 28 5.49 -6.32 13.68
N GLU A 29 4.73 -5.63 14.55
CA GLU A 29 5.25 -5.03 15.78
C GLU A 29 6.40 -4.05 15.52
N ILE A 30 6.31 -3.30 14.42
CA ILE A 30 7.26 -2.26 14.06
C ILE A 30 6.67 -0.90 14.43
N ASP A 31 7.40 -0.14 15.23
CA ASP A 31 6.97 1.17 15.68
C ASP A 31 7.78 2.25 14.96
N ILE A 32 7.09 3.25 14.42
CA ILE A 32 7.71 4.34 13.68
C ILE A 32 6.94 5.63 13.94
N ALA A 33 7.64 6.75 14.05
CA ALA A 33 7.00 8.05 14.21
C ALA A 33 6.13 8.37 12.98
N PHE A 34 4.96 8.94 13.22
CA PHE A 34 3.98 9.23 12.17
C PHE A 34 4.56 10.11 11.06
N ASP A 35 5.30 11.16 11.43
CA ASP A 35 5.93 12.06 10.46
C ASP A 35 6.94 11.34 9.57
N GLN A 36 7.70 10.42 10.15
CA GLN A 36 8.66 9.62 9.40
C GLN A 36 7.97 8.68 8.44
N LEU A 37 6.84 8.11 8.86
CA LEU A 37 6.05 7.23 8.00
C LEU A 37 5.55 7.97 6.76
N LEU A 38 5.02 9.18 6.92
CA LEU A 38 4.55 9.98 5.80
C LEU A 38 5.67 10.29 4.82
N GLU A 39 6.84 10.64 5.33
CA GLU A 39 8.02 10.95 4.51
C GLU A 39 8.49 9.73 3.73
N ILE A 40 8.62 8.59 4.40
CA ILE A 40 9.08 7.34 3.78
C ILE A 40 8.15 6.90 2.66
N LEU A 41 6.84 7.09 2.83
CA LEU A 41 5.84 6.69 1.83
C LEU A 41 5.64 7.71 0.71
N GLY A 42 6.25 8.88 0.82
CA GLY A 42 6.10 9.92 -0.19
C GLY A 42 4.73 10.56 -0.19
N TYR A 43 4.11 10.68 0.96
CA TYR A 43 2.77 11.24 1.08
C TYR A 43 2.73 12.71 0.69
N GLY A 44 1.70 13.08 -0.10
CA GLY A 44 1.40 14.48 -0.43
C GLY A 44 -0.07 14.78 -0.15
N ILE A 45 -0.37 15.95 0.41
CA ILE A 45 -1.72 16.32 0.83
C ILE A 45 -2.71 16.26 -0.34
N GLU A 46 -2.31 16.72 -1.52
CA GLU A 46 -3.21 16.79 -2.67
C GLU A 46 -3.37 15.45 -3.39
N VAL A 47 -2.36 14.59 -3.33
CA VAL A 47 -2.31 13.36 -4.15
C VAL A 47 -2.27 12.08 -3.31
N GLY A 48 -2.12 12.19 -1.99
CA GLY A 48 -2.00 11.02 -1.12
C GLY A 48 -0.70 10.28 -1.35
N THR A 49 -0.78 8.97 -1.58
CA THR A 49 0.36 8.11 -1.85
C THR A 49 0.17 7.37 -3.18
N PHE A 50 1.28 7.11 -3.86
CA PHE A 50 1.29 6.26 -5.06
C PHE A 50 1.66 4.83 -4.66
N GLY A 51 1.14 3.84 -5.41
CA GLY A 51 1.50 2.44 -5.16
C GLY A 51 3.00 2.20 -5.16
N ILE A 52 3.71 2.77 -6.12
CA ILE A 52 5.17 2.66 -6.18
C ILE A 52 5.83 3.32 -4.97
N GLY A 53 5.25 4.41 -4.45
CA GLY A 53 5.74 5.06 -3.23
C GLY A 53 5.60 4.17 -2.01
N LEU A 54 4.49 3.44 -1.90
CA LEU A 54 4.29 2.46 -0.82
C LEU A 54 5.32 1.35 -0.92
N ALA A 55 5.59 0.84 -2.13
CA ALA A 55 6.58 -0.21 -2.34
C ALA A 55 7.98 0.26 -1.94
N VAL A 56 8.38 1.45 -2.36
CA VAL A 56 9.68 2.03 -2.00
C VAL A 56 9.80 2.20 -0.49
N GLY A 57 8.75 2.74 0.14
CA GLY A 57 8.74 2.95 1.59
C GLY A 57 8.86 1.65 2.37
N LEU A 58 8.12 0.63 1.97
CA LEU A 58 8.18 -0.68 2.62
C LEU A 58 9.57 -1.30 2.47
N LYS A 59 10.19 -1.18 1.30
CA LYS A 59 11.54 -1.69 1.09
C LYS A 59 12.56 -0.99 2.00
N ARG A 60 12.43 0.33 2.16
CA ARG A 60 13.29 1.11 3.06
C ARG A 60 13.09 0.72 4.52
N LEU A 61 11.92 0.22 4.87
CA LEU A 61 11.61 -0.28 6.22
C LEU A 61 12.13 -1.69 6.46
N GLY A 62 12.70 -2.34 5.45
CA GLY A 62 13.32 -3.65 5.59
C GLY A 62 12.51 -4.82 5.08
N PHE A 63 11.39 -4.58 4.41
CA PHE A 63 10.56 -5.65 3.84
C PHE A 63 11.11 -6.11 2.49
N ASP A 64 10.87 -7.37 2.17
CA ASP A 64 11.01 -7.86 0.80
C ASP A 64 9.76 -7.48 0.03
N VAL A 65 9.93 -6.70 -1.04
CA VAL A 65 8.82 -6.11 -1.76
C VAL A 65 8.86 -6.49 -3.23
N ALA A 66 7.71 -6.87 -3.78
CA ALA A 66 7.50 -6.96 -5.21
C ALA A 66 6.34 -6.04 -5.58
N PHE A 67 6.46 -5.30 -6.66
CA PHE A 67 5.44 -4.38 -7.14
C PHE A 67 4.88 -4.89 -8.45
N HIS A 68 3.58 -5.17 -8.48
CA HIS A 68 2.88 -5.70 -9.65
C HIS A 68 1.93 -4.65 -10.19
N THR A 69 2.13 -4.28 -11.43
CA THR A 69 1.31 -3.25 -12.07
C THR A 69 1.30 -3.43 -13.59
N ASP A 70 0.25 -2.98 -14.22
CA ASP A 70 0.23 -2.82 -15.66
C ASP A 70 0.94 -1.52 -16.03
N GLU A 71 1.38 -1.41 -17.28
CA GLU A 71 2.02 -0.21 -17.77
C GLU A 71 1.03 0.95 -17.69
N ASP A 72 1.44 2.05 -17.07
CA ASP A 72 0.64 3.26 -16.97
C ASP A 72 1.29 4.35 -17.82
N LEU A 73 0.60 4.73 -18.89
CA LEU A 73 1.08 5.78 -19.80
C LEU A 73 0.78 7.18 -19.28
N ASP A 74 -0.11 7.30 -18.30
CA ASP A 74 -0.54 8.58 -17.72
C ASP A 74 -0.01 8.77 -16.30
N GLN A 75 1.27 8.46 -16.09
CA GLN A 75 1.90 8.62 -14.78
C GLN A 75 1.88 10.08 -14.32
N HIS A 76 1.62 10.26 -13.02
CA HIS A 76 1.78 11.57 -12.40
C HIS A 76 3.26 12.00 -12.44
N GLU A 77 3.50 13.30 -12.49
CA GLU A 77 4.87 13.85 -12.62
C GLU A 77 5.83 13.40 -11.51
N ASN A 78 5.31 12.98 -10.36
CA ASN A 78 6.13 12.52 -9.24
C ASN A 78 6.49 11.03 -9.31
N GLU A 79 5.81 10.24 -10.15
CA GLU A 79 6.02 8.81 -10.21
C GLU A 79 7.36 8.38 -10.80
N PRO A 80 7.89 9.04 -11.86
CA PRO A 80 9.18 8.62 -12.43
C PRO A 80 10.32 8.59 -11.42
N ALA A 81 10.38 9.57 -10.51
CA ALA A 81 11.41 9.58 -9.47
C ALA A 81 11.26 8.40 -8.52
N LEU A 82 10.02 8.01 -8.19
CA LEU A 82 9.76 6.86 -7.34
C LEU A 82 10.14 5.54 -8.04
N TYR A 83 9.91 5.41 -9.34
CA TYR A 83 10.35 4.25 -10.11
C TYR A 83 11.87 4.15 -10.15
N GLN A 84 12.57 5.28 -10.27
CA GLN A 84 14.03 5.28 -10.20
C GLN A 84 14.52 4.82 -8.82
N ALA A 85 13.88 5.28 -7.75
CA ALA A 85 14.22 4.84 -6.40
C ALA A 85 13.98 3.33 -6.24
N ALA A 86 12.90 2.82 -6.82
CA ALA A 86 12.60 1.38 -6.79
C ALA A 86 13.70 0.57 -7.47
N GLN A 87 14.17 1.03 -8.62
CA GLN A 87 15.27 0.36 -9.32
C GLN A 87 16.54 0.36 -8.49
N SER A 88 16.85 1.47 -7.83
CA SER A 88 18.02 1.57 -6.96
C SER A 88 17.94 0.64 -5.76
N LEU A 89 16.73 0.33 -5.31
CA LEU A 89 16.49 -0.58 -4.19
C LEU A 89 16.28 -2.02 -4.61
N ASN A 90 16.39 -2.32 -5.91
CA ASN A 90 16.21 -3.65 -6.48
C ASN A 90 14.79 -4.22 -6.26
N ILE A 91 13.78 -3.36 -6.25
CA ILE A 91 12.39 -3.80 -6.20
C ILE A 91 12.00 -4.34 -7.58
N GLN A 92 11.49 -5.58 -7.61
CA GLN A 92 11.01 -6.17 -8.85
C GLN A 92 9.68 -5.54 -9.26
N ILE A 93 9.61 -5.04 -10.48
CA ILE A 93 8.39 -4.49 -11.05
C ILE A 93 7.91 -5.47 -12.10
N GLN A 94 6.75 -6.06 -11.89
CA GLN A 94 6.20 -7.15 -12.70
C GLN A 94 4.78 -6.81 -13.13
N PRO A 95 4.23 -7.53 -14.13
CA PRO A 95 2.84 -7.33 -14.54
C PRO A 95 1.85 -7.54 -13.40
N ALA A 96 0.69 -6.90 -13.50
CA ALA A 96 -0.36 -7.03 -12.50
C ALA A 96 -0.77 -8.50 -12.33
N LEU A 97 -1.05 -8.87 -11.08
CA LEU A 97 -1.48 -10.23 -10.75
C LEU A 97 -2.96 -10.44 -11.07
N SER A 98 -3.30 -11.66 -11.51
CA SER A 98 -4.70 -12.07 -11.59
C SER A 98 -5.28 -12.29 -10.19
N TYR A 99 -6.60 -12.40 -10.10
CA TYR A 99 -7.26 -12.68 -8.82
C TYR A 99 -6.75 -13.98 -8.18
N LEU A 100 -6.61 -15.05 -8.98
CA LEU A 100 -6.12 -16.33 -8.46
C LEU A 100 -4.67 -16.25 -7.98
N GLU A 101 -3.85 -15.46 -8.65
CA GLU A 101 -2.49 -15.23 -8.21
C GLU A 101 -2.46 -14.46 -6.89
N LEU A 102 -3.38 -13.50 -6.70
CA LEU A 102 -3.52 -12.79 -5.43
C LEU A 102 -3.92 -13.75 -4.30
N VAL A 103 -4.88 -14.64 -4.56
CA VAL A 103 -5.29 -15.65 -3.58
C VAL A 103 -4.08 -16.47 -3.13
N ASN A 104 -3.27 -16.91 -4.09
CA ASN A 104 -2.09 -17.71 -3.80
C ASN A 104 -1.08 -16.96 -2.93
N GLU A 105 -0.81 -15.69 -3.24
CA GLU A 105 0.14 -14.88 -2.47
C GLU A 105 -0.32 -14.68 -1.02
N VAL A 106 -1.59 -14.38 -0.82
CA VAL A 106 -2.13 -14.20 0.54
C VAL A 106 -2.09 -15.51 1.31
N GLN A 107 -2.42 -16.62 0.67
CA GLN A 107 -2.40 -17.94 1.33
C GLN A 107 -0.98 -18.38 1.71
N GLN A 108 0.03 -17.88 1.01
CA GLN A 108 1.43 -18.14 1.36
C GLN A 108 1.95 -17.24 2.47
N GLY A 109 1.12 -16.35 2.98
CA GLY A 109 1.48 -15.47 4.10
C GLY A 109 2.01 -14.10 3.71
N ALA A 110 1.92 -13.72 2.45
CA ALA A 110 2.34 -12.40 2.02
C ALA A 110 1.36 -11.32 2.48
N TRP A 111 1.88 -10.15 2.85
CA TRP A 111 1.06 -8.95 3.04
C TRP A 111 0.83 -8.33 1.67
N VAL A 112 -0.43 -8.20 1.27
CA VAL A 112 -0.77 -7.69 -0.07
C VAL A 112 -1.61 -6.43 0.05
N ILE A 113 -1.09 -5.34 -0.52
CA ILE A 113 -1.81 -4.07 -0.65
C ILE A 113 -2.21 -3.93 -2.10
N VAL A 114 -3.50 -3.74 -2.35
CA VAL A 114 -4.01 -3.58 -3.71
C VAL A 114 -4.51 -2.15 -3.94
N TYR A 115 -4.38 -1.69 -5.17
CA TYR A 115 -4.98 -0.44 -5.64
C TYR A 115 -6.17 -0.79 -6.52
N TYR A 116 -7.31 -0.15 -6.27
CA TYR A 116 -8.52 -0.38 -7.06
C TYR A 116 -9.37 0.89 -7.10
N ASP A 117 -10.25 0.98 -8.07
CA ASP A 117 -11.23 2.05 -8.15
C ASP A 117 -12.49 1.65 -7.39
N THR A 118 -12.96 2.56 -6.54
CA THR A 118 -14.24 2.38 -5.85
C THR A 118 -15.39 2.62 -6.85
N LEU A 119 -16.61 2.33 -6.42
CA LEU A 119 -17.81 2.56 -7.24
C LEU A 119 -17.97 4.03 -7.63
N ASP A 120 -17.41 4.94 -6.84
CA ASP A 120 -17.44 6.37 -7.13
C ASP A 120 -16.31 6.81 -8.08
N GLY A 121 -15.50 5.87 -8.57
CA GLY A 121 -14.39 6.18 -9.47
C GLY A 121 -13.17 6.76 -8.79
N VAL A 122 -13.07 6.65 -7.47
CA VAL A 122 -11.93 7.13 -6.70
C VAL A 122 -10.96 5.98 -6.45
N GLY A 123 -9.67 6.21 -6.72
CA GLY A 123 -8.64 5.22 -6.44
C GLY A 123 -8.43 5.01 -4.95
N ASN A 124 -8.21 3.76 -4.55
CA ASN A 124 -8.04 3.40 -3.16
C ASN A 124 -6.99 2.30 -2.99
N HIS A 125 -6.16 2.42 -1.96
CA HIS A 125 -5.23 1.36 -1.55
C HIS A 125 -5.81 0.67 -0.32
N SER A 126 -5.82 -0.67 -0.32
CA SER A 126 -6.29 -1.43 0.83
C SER A 126 -5.42 -2.66 1.05
N LEU A 127 -5.18 -2.96 2.32
CA LEU A 127 -4.49 -4.18 2.73
C LEU A 127 -5.50 -5.32 2.75
N ILE A 128 -5.19 -6.43 2.09
CA ILE A 128 -6.05 -7.59 2.08
C ILE A 128 -6.00 -8.25 3.46
N TYR A 129 -7.19 -8.42 4.07
CA TYR A 129 -7.36 -9.14 5.33
C TYR A 129 -7.50 -10.64 5.08
N ASP A 130 -8.38 -11.02 4.15
CA ASP A 130 -8.65 -12.40 3.78
C ASP A 130 -9.14 -12.44 2.35
N ILE A 131 -8.84 -13.51 1.65
CA ILE A 131 -9.24 -13.67 0.26
C ILE A 131 -9.49 -15.14 -0.04
N ASP A 132 -10.55 -15.43 -0.80
CA ASP A 132 -10.82 -16.77 -1.34
C ASP A 132 -11.25 -16.66 -2.80
N GLU A 133 -11.72 -17.75 -3.37
CA GLU A 133 -12.09 -17.78 -4.80
C GLU A 133 -13.29 -16.91 -5.13
N LEU A 134 -14.08 -16.52 -4.13
CA LEU A 134 -15.35 -15.81 -4.31
C LEU A 134 -15.30 -14.36 -3.86
N GLU A 135 -14.51 -14.04 -2.83
CA GLU A 135 -14.52 -12.70 -2.26
C GLU A 135 -13.18 -12.32 -1.65
N VAL A 136 -12.99 -11.03 -1.48
CA VAL A 136 -11.82 -10.46 -0.81
C VAL A 136 -12.29 -9.53 0.31
N GLN A 137 -11.63 -9.61 1.48
CA GLN A 137 -11.90 -8.76 2.62
C GLN A 137 -10.69 -7.87 2.87
N PHE A 138 -10.94 -6.60 3.15
CA PHE A 138 -9.90 -5.60 3.39
C PHE A 138 -9.95 -5.08 4.81
N PHE A 139 -8.78 -4.64 5.31
CA PHE A 139 -8.75 -3.69 6.41
C PHE A 139 -9.18 -2.34 5.86
N ASP A 140 -10.29 -1.80 6.33
CA ASP A 140 -10.85 -0.56 5.80
C ASP A 140 -10.37 0.62 6.62
N SER A 141 -9.80 1.63 5.95
CA SER A 141 -9.26 2.82 6.59
C SER A 141 -10.33 3.72 7.24
N PHE A 142 -11.58 3.56 6.83
CA PHE A 142 -12.68 4.43 7.28
C PHE A 142 -13.63 3.75 8.26
N GLU A 143 -13.44 2.49 8.53
CA GLU A 143 -14.29 1.74 9.44
C GLU A 143 -13.62 1.61 10.80
N ALA A 144 -14.34 1.93 11.81
CA ALA A 144 -13.89 1.77 13.19
C ALA A 144 -13.95 0.30 13.62
#